data_a0ac642cbd317fb457c54af142159c34
#
_entry.id   a0ac642cbd317fb457c54af142159c34
#
_cell.length_a   1.000
_cell.length_b   1.000
_cell.length_c   1.000
_cell.angle_alpha   90.00
_cell.angle_beta   90.00
_cell.angle_gamma   90.00
#
_symmetry.space_group_name_H-M   'P 1'
#
loop_
_entity.id
_entity.type
_entity.pdbx_description
1 polymer ?
#
loop_
_entity_poly.entity_id
_entity_poly.type
_entity_poly.pdbx_seq_one_letter_code
_entity_poly.pdbx_strand_id
1 'polypeptide(L)'
;MNELPLSKAFRLIEPGPVVLLTTAHHGKANIMTMSWHMVMDFTPRIGCIIGSWDYSFDALYASKECVIAIPTVDLAERVVDVGNCSGRDVDKFKTFRLTPLPAEKVKAPLIAECLANLECRVVDTSLVEKHDLFILEGVKAWIDLKRKERRTFHANGDGTFVVDGQTLNLKERMVKWASHTID
;
A
#
# COMPACT_ATOMS: atom_id res chain seq x y z
N MET A 1 -9.93 -12.37 -4.79
CA MET A 1 -9.50 -11.94 -3.43
C MET A 1 -10.64 -12.10 -2.44
N ASN A 2 -10.32 -12.26 -1.17
CA ASN A 2 -11.29 -12.30 -0.07
C ASN A 2 -11.31 -10.96 0.64
N GLU A 3 -12.45 -10.59 1.21
CA GLU A 3 -12.53 -9.40 2.05
C GLU A 3 -11.74 -9.61 3.35
N LEU A 4 -10.97 -8.60 3.76
CA LEU A 4 -10.28 -8.55 5.05
C LEU A 4 -10.99 -7.52 5.94
N PRO A 5 -11.37 -7.87 7.19
CA PRO A 5 -11.91 -6.90 8.12
C PRO A 5 -11.00 -5.69 8.30
N LEU A 6 -11.55 -4.48 8.23
CA LEU A 6 -10.76 -3.23 8.34
C LEU A 6 -10.01 -3.14 9.67
N SER A 7 -10.56 -3.70 10.76
CA SER A 7 -9.88 -3.78 12.06
C SER A 7 -8.56 -4.59 12.02
N LYS A 8 -8.34 -5.39 10.97
CA LYS A 8 -7.09 -6.15 10.76
C LYS A 8 -6.20 -5.56 9.68
N ALA A 9 -6.68 -4.53 8.94
CA ALA A 9 -5.97 -4.00 7.78
C ALA A 9 -4.65 -3.30 8.15
N PHE A 10 -4.56 -2.65 9.32
CA PHE A 10 -3.32 -1.99 9.77
C PHE A 10 -2.14 -2.97 9.88
N ARG A 11 -2.38 -4.26 10.16
CA ARG A 11 -1.35 -5.30 10.24
C ARG A 11 -0.60 -5.52 8.92
N LEU A 12 -1.20 -5.15 7.78
CA LEU A 12 -0.55 -5.23 6.48
C LEU A 12 0.54 -4.15 6.33
N ILE A 13 0.39 -3.06 7.06
CA ILE A 13 1.24 -1.87 7.01
C ILE A 13 2.20 -1.79 8.21
N GLU A 14 1.83 -2.38 9.35
CA GLU A 14 2.61 -2.34 10.60
C GLU A 14 4.08 -2.73 10.42
N PRO A 15 4.44 -3.76 9.63
CA PRO A 15 5.84 -4.11 9.39
C PRO A 15 6.60 -3.07 8.55
N GLY A 16 5.93 -2.09 7.94
CA GLY A 16 6.57 -1.09 7.06
C GLY A 16 7.08 -1.65 5.73
N PRO A 17 6.31 -2.51 5.01
CA PRO A 17 6.78 -3.10 3.77
C PRO A 17 6.87 -2.08 2.64
N VAL A 18 7.64 -2.39 1.60
CA VAL A 18 7.49 -1.70 0.31
C VAL A 18 6.10 -1.99 -0.23
N VAL A 19 5.38 -0.95 -0.65
CA VAL A 19 4.02 -1.04 -1.18
C VAL A 19 3.91 -0.45 -2.58
N LEU A 20 2.86 -0.84 -3.29
CA LEU A 20 2.45 -0.19 -4.53
C LEU A 20 1.21 0.67 -4.23
N LEU A 21 1.26 1.94 -4.58
CA LEU A 21 0.12 2.84 -4.48
C LEU A 21 -0.47 3.06 -5.86
N THR A 22 -1.75 2.75 -6.04
CA THR A 22 -2.47 3.05 -7.27
C THR A 22 -3.32 4.29 -7.12
N THR A 23 -3.41 5.07 -8.18
CA THR A 23 -4.31 6.22 -8.31
C THR A 23 -5.11 6.10 -9.60
N ALA A 24 -6.24 6.79 -9.67
CA ALA A 24 -7.00 6.97 -10.91
C ALA A 24 -7.54 8.39 -11.00
N HIS A 25 -7.26 9.07 -12.12
CA HIS A 25 -7.74 10.41 -12.38
C HIS A 25 -7.99 10.59 -13.88
N HIS A 26 -9.09 11.23 -14.25
CA HIS A 26 -9.52 11.41 -15.65
C HIS A 26 -9.49 10.12 -16.49
N GLY A 27 -9.91 9.00 -15.91
CA GLY A 27 -9.94 7.70 -16.59
C GLY A 27 -8.58 7.03 -16.77
N LYS A 28 -7.48 7.64 -16.29
CA LYS A 28 -6.14 7.07 -16.35
C LYS A 28 -5.73 6.55 -14.97
N ALA A 29 -5.40 5.26 -14.90
CA ALA A 29 -4.82 4.65 -13.69
C ALA A 29 -3.29 4.73 -13.73
N ASN A 30 -2.66 4.83 -12.57
CA ASN A 30 -1.21 4.79 -12.40
C ASN A 30 -0.82 3.96 -11.18
N ILE A 31 0.44 3.53 -11.14
CA ILE A 31 1.06 2.83 -10.00
C ILE A 31 2.35 3.55 -9.65
N MET A 32 2.62 3.71 -8.34
CA MET A 32 3.94 4.09 -7.84
C MET A 32 4.40 3.13 -6.75
N THR A 33 5.70 2.95 -6.64
CA THR A 33 6.33 2.24 -5.53
C THR A 33 6.58 3.20 -4.38
N MET A 34 6.28 2.79 -3.17
CA MET A 34 6.43 3.62 -1.98
C MET A 34 6.89 2.79 -0.78
N SER A 35 7.79 3.37 0.03
CA SER A 35 8.21 2.83 1.33
C SER A 35 8.04 3.84 2.48
N TRP A 36 7.72 5.09 2.17
CA TRP A 36 7.55 6.15 3.17
C TRP A 36 6.10 6.24 3.64
N HIS A 37 5.73 5.31 4.49
CA HIS A 37 4.41 5.24 5.11
C HIS A 37 4.49 4.74 6.54
N MET A 38 3.44 4.97 7.32
CA MET A 38 3.33 4.50 8.70
C MET A 38 1.88 4.25 9.08
N VAL A 39 1.66 3.28 9.97
CA VAL A 39 0.41 3.14 10.71
C VAL A 39 0.32 4.27 11.72
N MET A 40 -0.83 4.90 11.84
CA MET A 40 -1.05 6.01 12.77
C MET A 40 -1.86 5.60 13.99
N ASP A 41 -2.66 4.54 13.88
CA ASP A 41 -3.50 4.07 14.95
C ASP A 41 -4.02 2.63 14.67
N PHE A 42 -4.72 1.99 15.61
CA PHE A 42 -5.33 0.66 15.44
C PHE A 42 -6.51 0.64 14.46
N THR A 43 -7.02 1.80 14.05
CA THR A 43 -7.88 1.93 12.88
C THR A 43 -7.02 1.92 11.62
N PRO A 44 -7.60 1.72 10.42
CA PRO A 44 -6.81 1.72 9.20
C PRO A 44 -6.42 3.14 8.77
N ARG A 45 -5.85 3.94 9.67
CA ARG A 45 -5.26 5.25 9.36
C ARG A 45 -3.78 5.11 9.07
N ILE A 46 -3.38 5.69 7.96
CA ILE A 46 -2.03 5.56 7.39
C ILE A 46 -1.55 6.94 6.98
N GLY A 47 -0.37 7.33 7.50
CA GLY A 47 0.38 8.45 6.95
C GLY A 47 1.25 7.99 5.79
N CYS A 48 1.29 8.74 4.70
CA CYS A 48 2.22 8.47 3.60
C CYS A 48 2.78 9.76 3.01
N ILE A 49 4.06 9.72 2.64
CA ILE A 49 4.77 10.84 2.00
C ILE A 49 4.72 10.60 0.49
N ILE A 50 4.10 11.54 -0.24
CA ILE A 50 4.05 11.54 -1.70
C ILE A 50 4.36 12.96 -2.13
N GLY A 51 5.54 13.17 -2.73
CA GLY A 51 6.01 14.48 -3.09
C GLY A 51 5.37 15.03 -4.36
N SER A 52 5.36 16.34 -4.50
CA SER A 52 4.81 17.02 -5.69
C SER A 52 5.57 16.68 -6.98
N TRP A 53 6.75 16.08 -6.88
CA TRP A 53 7.52 15.54 -8.02
C TRP A 53 7.02 14.17 -8.51
N ASP A 54 6.24 13.46 -7.69
CA ASP A 54 5.68 12.16 -8.04
C ASP A 54 4.50 12.32 -9.01
N TYR A 55 4.49 11.56 -10.10
CA TYR A 55 3.39 11.61 -11.07
C TYR A 55 2.01 11.26 -10.48
N SER A 56 1.97 10.51 -9.37
CA SER A 56 0.73 10.17 -8.67
C SER A 56 0.20 11.29 -7.77
N PHE A 57 1.01 12.33 -7.48
CA PHE A 57 0.64 13.39 -6.53
C PHE A 57 -0.65 14.12 -6.93
N ASP A 58 -0.69 14.68 -8.14
CA ASP A 58 -1.85 15.44 -8.61
C ASP A 58 -3.11 14.58 -8.66
N ALA A 59 -2.98 13.32 -9.10
CA ALA A 59 -4.08 12.37 -9.16
C ALA A 59 -4.63 12.07 -7.75
N LEU A 60 -3.77 11.84 -6.77
CA LEU A 60 -4.17 11.60 -5.39
C LEU A 60 -4.77 12.86 -4.76
N TYR A 61 -4.12 14.01 -4.96
CA TYR A 61 -4.57 15.27 -4.39
C TYR A 61 -5.96 15.68 -4.93
N ALA A 62 -6.22 15.44 -6.22
CA ALA A 62 -7.51 15.76 -6.85
C ALA A 62 -8.60 14.74 -6.55
N SER A 63 -8.31 13.43 -6.69
CA SER A 63 -9.32 12.38 -6.51
C SER A 63 -9.63 12.08 -5.04
N LYS A 64 -8.69 12.32 -4.15
CA LYS A 64 -8.73 11.95 -2.72
C LYS A 64 -8.91 10.44 -2.50
N GLU A 65 -8.54 9.62 -3.49
CA GLU A 65 -8.73 8.17 -3.47
C GLU A 65 -7.47 7.45 -3.98
N CYS A 66 -7.13 6.34 -3.35
CA CYS A 66 -6.06 5.45 -3.80
C CYS A 66 -6.30 4.01 -3.31
N VAL A 67 -5.44 3.10 -3.80
CA VAL A 67 -5.30 1.76 -3.21
C VAL A 67 -3.85 1.57 -2.81
N ILE A 68 -3.62 1.07 -1.60
CA ILE A 68 -2.32 0.55 -1.16
C ILE A 68 -2.33 -0.95 -1.39
N ALA A 69 -1.50 -1.43 -2.31
CA ALA A 69 -1.35 -2.84 -2.60
C ALA A 69 -0.05 -3.37 -1.97
N ILE A 70 -0.12 -4.57 -1.36
CA ILE A 70 0.97 -5.20 -0.62
C ILE A 70 1.59 -6.29 -1.50
N PRO A 71 2.71 -6.02 -2.18
CA PRO A 71 3.43 -7.02 -2.94
C PRO A 71 4.20 -7.97 -2.01
N THR A 72 4.49 -9.17 -2.50
CA THR A 72 5.37 -10.13 -1.85
C THR A 72 6.72 -10.20 -2.57
N VAL A 73 7.72 -10.81 -1.95
CA VAL A 73 9.11 -10.82 -2.42
C VAL A 73 9.28 -11.34 -3.85
N ASP A 74 8.42 -12.25 -4.31
CA ASP A 74 8.42 -12.75 -5.69
C ASP A 74 8.04 -11.69 -6.75
N LEU A 75 7.54 -10.54 -6.30
CA LEU A 75 7.27 -9.36 -7.13
C LEU A 75 8.35 -8.28 -7.01
N ALA A 76 9.38 -8.46 -6.18
CA ALA A 76 10.30 -7.38 -5.80
C ALA A 76 10.94 -6.68 -7.01
N GLU A 77 11.45 -7.43 -8.00
CA GLU A 77 12.04 -6.84 -9.21
C GLU A 77 11.02 -5.94 -9.94
N ARG A 78 9.80 -6.43 -10.17
CA ARG A 78 8.74 -5.64 -10.82
C ARG A 78 8.36 -4.40 -10.02
N VAL A 79 8.35 -4.50 -8.69
CA VAL A 79 8.04 -3.37 -7.79
C VAL A 79 9.13 -2.29 -7.88
N VAL A 80 10.40 -2.69 -7.95
CA VAL A 80 11.52 -1.77 -8.16
C VAL A 80 11.41 -1.11 -9.54
N ASP A 81 11.14 -1.89 -10.60
CA ASP A 81 10.99 -1.39 -11.96
C ASP A 81 9.83 -0.38 -12.10
N VAL A 82 8.71 -0.63 -11.43
CA VAL A 82 7.58 0.32 -11.33
C VAL A 82 8.03 1.67 -10.77
N GLY A 83 8.92 1.65 -9.77
CA GLY A 83 9.48 2.86 -9.15
C GLY A 83 10.45 3.62 -10.04
N ASN A 84 11.12 2.94 -10.99
CA ASN A 84 12.17 3.52 -11.84
C ASN A 84 11.65 4.22 -13.10
N CYS A 85 10.35 4.31 -13.32
CA CYS A 85 9.77 5.00 -14.46
C CYS A 85 8.57 5.85 -14.08
N SER A 86 8.21 6.81 -14.94
CA SER A 86 7.05 7.68 -14.73
C SER A 86 5.82 7.15 -15.46
N GLY A 87 4.65 7.19 -14.81
CA GLY A 87 3.35 6.96 -15.45
C GLY A 87 2.96 8.02 -16.49
N ARG A 88 3.78 9.08 -16.61
CA ARG A 88 3.68 10.05 -17.70
C ARG A 88 4.11 9.42 -19.02
N ASP A 89 5.15 8.57 -18.97
CA ASP A 89 5.84 8.07 -20.15
C ASP A 89 5.38 6.66 -20.55
N VAL A 90 4.94 5.86 -19.55
CA VAL A 90 4.56 4.46 -19.77
C VAL A 90 3.26 4.07 -19.09
N ASP A 91 2.53 3.14 -19.67
CA ASP A 91 1.44 2.42 -18.99
C ASP A 91 2.06 1.32 -18.11
N LYS A 92 2.19 1.60 -16.83
CA LYS A 92 2.88 0.70 -15.89
C LYS A 92 2.15 -0.63 -15.68
N PHE A 93 0.81 -0.66 -15.74
CA PHE A 93 0.07 -1.91 -15.65
C PHE A 93 0.44 -2.86 -16.81
N LYS A 94 0.42 -2.34 -18.02
CA LYS A 94 0.77 -3.10 -19.22
C LYS A 94 2.25 -3.45 -19.25
N THR A 95 3.14 -2.48 -19.00
CA THR A 95 4.60 -2.65 -19.09
C THR A 95 5.11 -3.71 -18.14
N PHE A 96 4.64 -3.69 -16.88
CA PHE A 96 5.10 -4.62 -15.84
C PHE A 96 4.15 -5.81 -15.65
N ARG A 97 3.18 -6.00 -16.55
CA ARG A 97 2.23 -7.14 -16.54
C ARG A 97 1.55 -7.28 -15.16
N LEU A 98 1.07 -6.16 -14.64
CA LEU A 98 0.25 -6.11 -13.44
C LEU A 98 -1.21 -5.99 -13.85
N THR A 99 -2.08 -6.79 -13.27
CA THR A 99 -3.48 -6.87 -13.64
C THR A 99 -4.34 -5.95 -12.75
N PRO A 100 -4.89 -4.87 -13.31
CA PRO A 100 -5.82 -4.03 -12.55
C PRO A 100 -7.14 -4.78 -12.33
N LEU A 101 -7.62 -4.80 -11.10
CA LEU A 101 -8.97 -5.26 -10.76
C LEU A 101 -9.82 -4.08 -10.30
N PRO A 102 -11.13 -4.08 -10.57
CA PRO A 102 -12.01 -3.03 -10.08
C PRO A 102 -12.04 -3.03 -8.54
N ALA A 103 -11.88 -1.86 -7.94
CA ALA A 103 -12.12 -1.64 -6.54
C ALA A 103 -13.62 -1.43 -6.29
N GLU A 104 -14.06 -1.51 -5.04
CA GLU A 104 -15.46 -1.39 -4.68
C GLU A 104 -15.84 -0.01 -4.14
N LYS A 105 -14.93 0.62 -3.41
CA LYS A 105 -15.17 1.89 -2.70
C LYS A 105 -14.45 3.09 -3.30
N VAL A 106 -13.45 2.85 -4.17
CA VAL A 106 -12.64 3.89 -4.81
C VAL A 106 -12.49 3.62 -6.31
N LYS A 107 -12.04 4.62 -7.06
CA LYS A 107 -11.81 4.48 -8.52
C LYS A 107 -10.44 3.91 -8.87
N ALA A 108 -9.48 4.05 -7.97
CA ALA A 108 -8.16 3.47 -8.14
C ALA A 108 -8.24 1.94 -8.15
N PRO A 109 -7.57 1.24 -9.08
CA PRO A 109 -7.69 -0.21 -9.19
C PRO A 109 -6.90 -0.95 -8.10
N LEU A 110 -7.37 -2.15 -7.73
CA LEU A 110 -6.59 -3.14 -7.01
C LEU A 110 -5.54 -3.75 -7.96
N ILE A 111 -4.52 -4.42 -7.41
CA ILE A 111 -3.54 -5.20 -8.16
C ILE A 111 -3.73 -6.68 -7.84
N ALA A 112 -4.05 -7.49 -8.85
CA ALA A 112 -4.38 -8.90 -8.69
C ALA A 112 -3.23 -9.74 -8.14
N GLU A 113 -1.99 -9.43 -8.52
CA GLU A 113 -0.78 -10.16 -8.15
C GLU A 113 -0.31 -9.86 -6.72
N CYS A 114 -0.84 -8.83 -6.05
CA CYS A 114 -0.45 -8.50 -4.68
C CYS A 114 -1.14 -9.42 -3.66
N LEU A 115 -0.47 -9.64 -2.53
CA LEU A 115 -1.00 -10.40 -1.39
C LEU A 115 -2.29 -9.78 -0.87
N ALA A 116 -2.31 -8.44 -0.78
CA ALA A 116 -3.44 -7.70 -0.26
C ALA A 116 -3.56 -6.35 -0.95
N ASN A 117 -4.75 -5.75 -0.85
CA ASN A 117 -5.03 -4.40 -1.34
C ASN A 117 -5.92 -3.69 -0.30
N LEU A 118 -5.62 -2.45 -0.01
CA LEU A 118 -6.36 -1.59 0.90
C LEU A 118 -6.88 -0.37 0.14
N GLU A 119 -8.19 -0.29 -0.05
CA GLU A 119 -8.85 0.88 -0.62
C GLU A 119 -8.86 2.01 0.39
N CYS A 120 -8.35 3.18 -0.01
CA CYS A 120 -8.15 4.30 0.89
C CYS A 120 -8.77 5.59 0.38
N ARG A 121 -9.19 6.44 1.31
CA ARG A 121 -9.54 7.84 1.07
C ARG A 121 -8.60 8.76 1.82
N VAL A 122 -8.25 9.88 1.19
CA VAL A 122 -7.51 10.95 1.84
C VAL A 122 -8.46 11.68 2.79
N VAL A 123 -8.14 11.69 4.07
CA VAL A 123 -8.95 12.33 5.12
C VAL A 123 -8.34 13.62 5.64
N ASP A 124 -7.03 13.82 5.44
CA ASP A 124 -6.36 15.06 5.81
C ASP A 124 -5.23 15.38 4.83
N THR A 125 -5.17 16.63 4.39
CA THR A 125 -4.13 17.20 3.52
C THR A 125 -3.46 18.42 4.13
N SER A 126 -3.72 18.73 5.39
CA SER A 126 -3.20 19.94 6.06
C SER A 126 -1.67 19.98 6.14
N LEU A 127 -1.03 18.82 6.07
CA LEU A 127 0.42 18.67 6.12
C LEU A 127 1.08 18.44 4.75
N VAL A 128 0.29 18.42 3.67
CA VAL A 128 0.81 18.14 2.31
C VAL A 128 1.72 19.25 1.83
N GLU A 129 1.30 20.51 1.94
CA GLU A 129 2.09 21.64 1.45
C GLU A 129 3.46 21.75 2.12
N LYS A 130 3.55 21.41 3.41
CA LYS A 130 4.77 21.56 4.20
C LYS A 130 5.62 20.30 4.26
N HIS A 131 5.00 19.11 4.19
CA HIS A 131 5.66 17.85 4.49
C HIS A 131 5.35 16.74 3.48
N ASP A 132 4.62 17.02 2.41
CA ASP A 132 4.14 16.03 1.43
C ASP A 132 3.36 14.87 2.09
N LEU A 133 2.87 15.08 3.34
CA LEU A 133 2.23 14.06 4.15
C LEU A 133 0.72 14.06 3.95
N PHE A 134 0.23 12.97 3.38
CA PHE A 134 -1.18 12.64 3.27
C PHE A 134 -1.60 11.73 4.41
N ILE A 135 -2.77 11.98 5.00
CA ILE A 135 -3.40 11.05 5.94
C ILE A 135 -4.52 10.32 5.20
N LEU A 136 -4.40 9.01 5.16
CA LEU A 136 -5.34 8.12 4.51
C LEU A 136 -6.17 7.36 5.55
N GLU A 137 -7.40 7.03 5.20
CA GLU A 137 -8.25 6.09 5.92
C GLU A 137 -8.60 4.91 5.00
N GLY A 138 -8.30 3.69 5.45
CA GLY A 138 -8.71 2.48 4.76
C GLY A 138 -10.21 2.29 4.87
N VAL A 139 -10.88 2.11 3.73
CA VAL A 139 -12.34 1.97 3.66
C VAL A 139 -12.78 0.56 3.26
N LYS A 140 -11.87 -0.23 2.69
CA LYS A 140 -12.07 -1.65 2.42
C LYS A 140 -10.72 -2.34 2.22
N ALA A 141 -10.61 -3.59 2.67
CA ALA A 141 -9.39 -4.38 2.52
C ALA A 141 -9.69 -5.74 1.89
N TRP A 142 -8.74 -6.21 1.09
CA TRP A 142 -8.78 -7.48 0.38
C TRP A 142 -7.49 -8.25 0.61
N ILE A 143 -7.58 -9.57 0.69
CA ILE A 143 -6.42 -10.45 0.84
C ILE A 143 -6.58 -11.70 -0.04
N ASP A 144 -5.48 -12.14 -0.66
CA ASP A 144 -5.43 -13.43 -1.34
C ASP A 144 -5.00 -14.53 -0.35
N LEU A 145 -5.98 -15.27 0.17
CA LEU A 145 -5.73 -16.38 1.09
C LEU A 145 -5.06 -17.60 0.43
N LYS A 146 -5.10 -17.69 -0.91
CA LYS A 146 -4.49 -18.80 -1.68
C LYS A 146 -3.02 -18.55 -2.01
N ARG A 147 -2.55 -17.32 -1.84
CA ARG A 147 -1.17 -16.96 -2.15
C ARG A 147 -0.21 -17.70 -1.22
N LYS A 148 0.73 -18.45 -1.81
CA LYS A 148 1.71 -19.26 -1.07
C LYS A 148 2.86 -18.41 -0.53
N GLU A 149 3.43 -17.53 -1.37
CA GLU A 149 4.42 -16.56 -0.93
C GLU A 149 3.72 -15.42 -0.19
N ARG A 150 4.09 -15.19 1.05
CA ARG A 150 3.48 -14.18 1.92
C ARG A 150 4.50 -13.21 2.51
N ARG A 151 5.81 -13.48 2.30
CA ARG A 151 6.86 -12.60 2.82
C ARG A 151 6.85 -11.29 2.08
N THR A 152 6.81 -10.22 2.82
CA THR A 152 7.01 -8.86 2.30
C THR A 152 8.48 -8.49 2.35
N PHE A 153 8.84 -7.30 1.91
CA PHE A 153 10.23 -6.84 1.89
C PHE A 153 10.29 -5.34 2.20
N HIS A 154 11.43 -4.90 2.73
CA HIS A 154 11.64 -3.57 3.28
C HIS A 154 12.83 -2.92 2.60
N ALA A 155 12.71 -1.64 2.22
CA ALA A 155 13.79 -0.90 1.59
C ALA A 155 14.78 -0.38 2.64
N ASN A 156 16.09 -0.58 2.39
CA ASN A 156 17.16 0.02 3.19
C ASN A 156 17.53 1.46 2.73
N GLY A 157 17.00 1.90 1.58
CA GLY A 157 17.26 3.23 1.03
C GLY A 157 18.50 3.35 0.15
N ASP A 158 19.27 2.28 -0.02
CA ASP A 158 20.50 2.21 -0.81
C ASP A 158 20.41 1.26 -2.01
N GLY A 159 19.20 0.83 -2.36
CA GLY A 159 18.94 -0.15 -3.42
C GLY A 159 18.99 -1.60 -2.95
N THR A 160 19.24 -1.84 -1.65
CA THR A 160 19.11 -3.16 -1.03
C THR A 160 17.80 -3.28 -0.26
N PHE A 161 17.37 -4.53 -0.05
CA PHE A 161 16.11 -4.84 0.61
C PHE A 161 16.28 -5.96 1.63
N VAL A 162 15.54 -5.89 2.72
CA VAL A 162 15.40 -6.98 3.69
C VAL A 162 14.07 -7.70 3.41
N VAL A 163 14.11 -9.02 3.41
CA VAL A 163 12.92 -9.87 3.26
C VAL A 163 12.48 -10.37 4.62
N ASP A 164 11.17 -10.43 4.86
CA ASP A 164 10.60 -11.00 6.08
C ASP A 164 11.18 -12.38 6.37
N GLY A 165 11.60 -12.57 7.61
CA GLY A 165 12.19 -13.82 8.09
C GLY A 165 11.23 -14.62 8.97
N GLN A 166 11.76 -15.13 10.08
CA GLN A 166 11.01 -15.97 11.01
C GLN A 166 10.04 -15.15 11.85
N THR A 167 8.79 -15.59 11.92
CA THR A 167 7.78 -15.02 12.83
C THR A 167 7.99 -15.55 14.26
N LEU A 168 8.14 -14.63 15.21
CA LEU A 168 8.15 -14.94 16.65
C LEU A 168 6.75 -14.74 17.23
N ASN A 169 6.19 -15.79 17.85
CA ASN A 169 4.92 -15.65 18.55
C ASN A 169 5.13 -15.28 20.02
N LEU A 170 4.88 -14.02 20.35
CA LEU A 170 5.00 -13.48 21.71
C LEU A 170 3.66 -12.97 22.26
N LYS A 171 2.54 -13.42 21.71
CA LYS A 171 1.19 -12.95 22.08
C LYS A 171 0.93 -13.02 23.59
N GLU A 172 1.34 -14.11 24.25
CA GLU A 172 1.16 -14.30 25.70
C GLU A 172 1.90 -13.25 26.55
N ARG A 173 2.95 -12.63 26.00
CA ARG A 173 3.69 -11.56 26.68
C ARG A 173 3.10 -10.17 26.46
N MET A 174 2.18 -10.01 25.52
CA MET A 174 1.55 -8.75 25.13
C MET A 174 0.34 -8.40 25.99
N VAL A 175 0.48 -8.53 27.32
CA VAL A 175 -0.63 -8.40 28.29
C VAL A 175 -1.28 -7.02 28.31
N LYS A 176 -0.52 -5.95 28.06
CA LYS A 176 -1.04 -4.58 28.04
C LYS A 176 -1.97 -4.31 26.87
N TRP A 177 -1.75 -4.99 25.76
CA TRP A 177 -2.45 -4.78 24.49
C TRP A 177 -3.36 -5.95 24.12
N ALA A 178 -3.65 -6.85 25.07
CA ALA A 178 -4.46 -8.04 24.83
C ALA A 178 -5.82 -7.73 24.18
N SER A 179 -6.44 -6.61 24.52
CA SER A 179 -7.71 -6.16 23.93
C SER A 179 -7.59 -5.69 22.47
N HIS A 180 -6.38 -5.45 21.97
CA HIS A 180 -6.09 -5.00 20.62
C HIS A 180 -5.46 -6.10 19.75
N THR A 181 -5.03 -7.21 20.36
CA THR A 181 -4.61 -8.43 19.66
C THR A 181 -5.85 -9.22 19.25
N ILE A 182 -6.54 -8.75 18.25
CA ILE A 182 -7.70 -9.45 17.69
C ILE A 182 -7.18 -10.69 16.94
N ASP A 183 -7.78 -11.84 17.20
CA ASP A 183 -7.48 -13.14 16.57
C ASP A 183 -7.64 -13.14 15.06
#